data_f77ec389a4aadfbf6d727fca9969b871
#
_entry.id   f77ec389a4aadfbf6d727fca9969b871
#
_cell.length_a   1.000
_cell.length_b   1.000
_cell.length_c   1.000
_cell.angle_alpha   90.00
_cell.angle_beta   90.00
_cell.angle_gamma   90.00
#
_symmetry.space_group_name_H-M   'P 1'
#
loop_
_entity.id
_entity.type
_entity.pdbx_description
1 polymer ?
#
loop_
_entity_poly.entity_id
_entity_poly.type
_entity_poly.pdbx_seq_one_letter_code
_entity_poly.pdbx_strand_id
1 'polypeptide(L)'
;MFSKGFKKIVLSSIIAATTLPLFASEVNVYTHRHYATDKKLINMFTKQTGIKVNVVKGKASQLIKRLEIEGEYSPADILITVDAGRLEIAKNKGLLQSVSSKTLDSNVPAHLRDRDGMWYSLTKRARVIVYNKDRVTPDMLSTYEDLADPKWKNKIAVRSSNNIYNQSLLASMIAHNGKEESLAWAKGVVKNLARKPKGNDSDQAKAIVAGIGDIAVMNTYYIGRMSNSKDPAEQKIIKKVGVFFPNQGDRGTHVNISGAGVTKYSKNKENAIKYIEFLSSKEAQTIYAQANYEYPVLKGVEPSELVKSWGSFKEDSLPIDTLGKLNSEAVKTFDKAGWR
;
A
#
# COMPACT_ATOMS: atom_id res chain seq x y z
N MET A 1 76.47 -33.50 -49.77
CA MET A 1 76.29 -32.37 -48.87
C MET A 1 74.77 -32.16 -48.71
N PHE A 2 74.12 -32.68 -47.66
CA PHE A 2 72.72 -32.72 -47.51
C PHE A 2 72.29 -31.61 -46.53
N SER A 3 71.45 -30.66 -46.99
CA SER A 3 70.85 -29.62 -46.19
C SER A 3 69.47 -30.11 -45.69
N LYS A 4 69.33 -30.25 -44.37
CA LYS A 4 68.03 -30.59 -43.70
C LYS A 4 67.25 -29.32 -43.48
N GLY A 5 66.12 -29.16 -44.19
CA GLY A 5 65.17 -28.10 -43.94
C GLY A 5 64.28 -28.43 -42.71
N PHE A 6 64.29 -27.56 -41.69
CA PHE A 6 63.39 -27.63 -40.51
C PHE A 6 62.08 -26.98 -40.87
N LYS A 7 61.00 -27.75 -40.93
CA LYS A 7 59.60 -27.24 -40.98
C LYS A 7 59.17 -26.82 -39.60
N LYS A 8 58.92 -25.53 -39.38
CA LYS A 8 58.22 -25.00 -38.17
C LYS A 8 56.77 -25.26 -38.31
N ILE A 9 56.21 -26.08 -37.41
CA ILE A 9 54.76 -26.26 -37.23
C ILE A 9 54.30 -25.14 -36.29
N VAL A 10 53.47 -24.22 -36.81
CA VAL A 10 52.79 -23.20 -36.03
C VAL A 10 51.50 -23.81 -35.53
N LEU A 11 51.42 -24.10 -34.23
CA LEU A 11 50.21 -24.56 -33.56
C LEU A 11 49.33 -23.34 -33.29
N SER A 12 48.30 -23.12 -34.12
CA SER A 12 47.28 -22.09 -33.88
C SER A 12 46.32 -22.60 -32.82
N SER A 13 46.43 -22.10 -31.61
CA SER A 13 45.44 -22.36 -30.52
C SER A 13 44.15 -21.58 -30.81
N ILE A 14 43.12 -22.26 -31.25
CA ILE A 14 41.76 -21.71 -31.37
C ILE A 14 41.17 -21.65 -29.93
N ILE A 15 41.14 -20.45 -29.37
CA ILE A 15 40.40 -20.19 -28.13
C ILE A 15 38.90 -20.17 -28.52
N ALA A 16 38.19 -21.25 -28.31
CA ALA A 16 36.74 -21.29 -28.40
C ALA A 16 36.17 -20.47 -27.25
N ALA A 17 35.77 -19.23 -27.50
CA ALA A 17 34.98 -18.43 -26.59
C ALA A 17 33.60 -19.09 -26.44
N THR A 18 33.39 -19.85 -25.39
CA THR A 18 32.09 -20.35 -25.02
C THR A 18 31.26 -19.15 -24.59
N THR A 19 30.42 -18.62 -25.49
CA THR A 19 29.37 -17.68 -25.14
C THR A 19 28.31 -18.47 -24.35
N LEU A 20 28.42 -18.42 -23.03
CA LEU A 20 27.31 -18.81 -22.17
C LEU A 20 26.08 -17.97 -22.57
N PRO A 21 24.90 -18.57 -22.78
CA PRO A 21 23.71 -17.80 -23.03
C PRO A 21 23.49 -16.86 -21.84
N LEU A 22 23.58 -15.57 -22.06
CA LEU A 22 23.26 -14.55 -21.09
C LEU A 22 21.73 -14.61 -20.94
N PHE A 23 21.22 -15.45 -20.04
CA PHE A 23 19.81 -15.37 -19.67
C PHE A 23 19.58 -13.92 -19.21
N ALA A 24 18.71 -13.20 -19.90
CA ALA A 24 18.38 -11.83 -19.54
C ALA A 24 17.92 -11.84 -18.08
N SER A 25 18.67 -11.12 -17.23
CA SER A 25 18.36 -11.02 -15.80
C SER A 25 16.95 -10.45 -15.65
N GLU A 26 16.06 -11.11 -14.91
CA GLU A 26 14.67 -10.71 -14.78
C GLU A 26 14.15 -10.79 -13.34
N VAL A 27 13.01 -10.16 -13.11
CA VAL A 27 12.21 -10.27 -11.89
C VAL A 27 10.73 -10.31 -12.25
N ASN A 28 9.98 -11.23 -11.66
CA ASN A 28 8.56 -11.46 -11.93
C ASN A 28 7.72 -10.95 -10.77
N VAL A 29 6.84 -9.99 -11.04
CA VAL A 29 6.07 -9.25 -10.03
C VAL A 29 4.58 -9.55 -10.15
N TYR A 30 3.98 -10.10 -9.11
CA TYR A 30 2.53 -10.15 -8.94
C TYR A 30 2.09 -8.90 -8.20
N THR A 31 1.24 -8.07 -8.82
CA THR A 31 0.85 -6.78 -8.24
C THR A 31 -0.65 -6.50 -8.29
N HIS A 32 -1.16 -6.01 -7.16
CA HIS A 32 -2.48 -5.40 -7.07
C HIS A 32 -2.44 -3.89 -7.40
N ARG A 33 -1.26 -3.28 -7.48
CA ARG A 33 -1.10 -1.88 -7.90
C ARG A 33 -1.34 -1.75 -9.41
N HIS A 34 -1.87 -0.62 -9.82
CA HIS A 34 -2.21 -0.36 -11.23
C HIS A 34 -2.07 1.12 -11.61
N TYR A 35 -1.15 1.82 -10.96
CA TYR A 35 -0.87 3.22 -11.29
C TYR A 35 -0.01 3.34 -12.55
N ALA A 36 -0.21 4.44 -13.30
CA ALA A 36 0.62 4.74 -14.47
C ALA A 36 2.10 4.92 -14.11
N THR A 37 2.37 5.44 -12.92
CA THR A 37 3.70 5.60 -12.31
C THR A 37 4.48 4.30 -12.21
N ASP A 38 3.82 3.17 -11.97
CA ASP A 38 4.50 1.88 -11.84
C ASP A 38 5.25 1.53 -13.14
N LYS A 39 4.67 1.85 -14.32
CA LYS A 39 5.34 1.63 -15.60
C LYS A 39 6.60 2.50 -15.76
N LYS A 40 6.56 3.76 -15.29
CA LYS A 40 7.72 4.65 -15.30
C LYS A 40 8.85 4.08 -14.45
N LEU A 41 8.55 3.65 -13.23
CA LEU A 41 9.53 3.07 -12.30
C LEU A 41 10.13 1.76 -12.82
N ILE A 42 9.33 0.89 -13.44
CA ILE A 42 9.81 -0.33 -14.10
C ILE A 42 10.83 0.01 -15.19
N ASN A 43 10.49 0.95 -16.07
CA ASN A 43 11.40 1.36 -17.16
C ASN A 43 12.71 1.95 -16.63
N MET A 44 12.64 2.75 -15.55
CA MET A 44 13.82 3.34 -14.92
C MET A 44 14.71 2.25 -14.29
N PHE A 45 14.14 1.33 -13.54
CA PHE A 45 14.88 0.21 -12.96
C PHE A 45 15.56 -0.63 -14.03
N THR A 46 14.81 -1.01 -15.07
CA THR A 46 15.38 -1.80 -16.18
C THR A 46 16.51 -1.05 -16.89
N LYS A 47 16.37 0.27 -17.09
CA LYS A 47 17.43 1.09 -17.72
C LYS A 47 18.69 1.17 -16.84
N GLN A 48 18.52 1.25 -15.52
CA GLN A 48 19.64 1.38 -14.58
C GLN A 48 20.38 0.07 -14.34
N THR A 49 19.66 -1.06 -14.38
CA THR A 49 20.20 -2.35 -13.91
C THR A 49 20.34 -3.41 -15.01
N GLY A 50 19.70 -3.23 -16.16
CA GLY A 50 19.57 -4.26 -17.19
C GLY A 50 18.57 -5.37 -16.80
N ILE A 51 17.98 -5.34 -15.60
CA ILE A 51 17.05 -6.37 -15.12
C ILE A 51 15.65 -6.09 -15.71
N LYS A 52 15.09 -7.06 -16.42
CA LYS A 52 13.73 -6.98 -16.96
C LYS A 52 12.71 -7.21 -15.85
N VAL A 53 11.67 -6.38 -15.78
CA VAL A 53 10.55 -6.57 -14.83
C VAL A 53 9.32 -7.06 -15.57
N ASN A 54 8.90 -8.29 -15.30
CA ASN A 54 7.68 -8.88 -15.82
C ASN A 54 6.55 -8.71 -14.80
N VAL A 55 5.37 -8.25 -15.24
CA VAL A 55 4.29 -7.88 -14.32
C VAL A 55 3.01 -8.63 -14.62
N VAL A 56 2.47 -9.30 -13.61
CA VAL A 56 1.12 -9.88 -13.61
C VAL A 56 0.24 -9.05 -12.67
N LYS A 57 -0.81 -8.45 -13.22
CA LYS A 57 -1.78 -7.63 -12.46
C LYS A 57 -3.01 -8.43 -12.10
N GLY A 58 -3.54 -8.23 -10.90
CA GLY A 58 -4.77 -8.90 -10.45
C GLY A 58 -5.31 -8.36 -9.13
N LYS A 59 -6.47 -8.86 -8.71
CA LYS A 59 -6.98 -8.58 -7.36
C LYS A 59 -6.08 -9.27 -6.33
N ALA A 60 -5.80 -8.60 -5.22
CA ALA A 60 -4.86 -9.11 -4.21
C ALA A 60 -5.21 -10.53 -3.71
N SER A 61 -6.49 -10.80 -3.43
CA SER A 61 -6.95 -12.13 -3.02
C SER A 61 -6.72 -13.21 -4.07
N GLN A 62 -6.87 -12.87 -5.36
CA GLN A 62 -6.61 -13.79 -6.47
C GLN A 62 -5.11 -14.06 -6.63
N LEU A 63 -4.26 -13.03 -6.51
CA LEU A 63 -2.81 -13.19 -6.59
C LEU A 63 -2.25 -14.01 -5.42
N ILE A 64 -2.75 -13.78 -4.19
CA ILE A 64 -2.40 -14.57 -3.01
C ILE A 64 -2.84 -16.03 -3.21
N LYS A 65 -4.08 -16.25 -3.68
CA LYS A 65 -4.57 -17.62 -3.96
C LYS A 65 -3.78 -18.29 -5.08
N ARG A 66 -3.38 -17.53 -6.08
CA ARG A 66 -2.53 -18.01 -7.17
C ARG A 66 -1.17 -18.48 -6.68
N LEU A 67 -0.47 -17.68 -5.84
CA LEU A 67 0.78 -18.08 -5.19
C LEU A 67 0.63 -19.37 -4.38
N GLU A 68 -0.48 -19.52 -3.66
CA GLU A 68 -0.79 -20.71 -2.86
C GLU A 68 -0.96 -21.97 -3.73
N ILE A 69 -1.64 -21.83 -4.89
CA ILE A 69 -1.87 -22.95 -5.82
C ILE A 69 -0.60 -23.30 -6.59
N GLU A 70 0.13 -22.31 -7.08
CA GLU A 70 1.36 -22.50 -7.84
C GLU A 70 2.50 -23.09 -6.99
N GLY A 71 2.51 -22.80 -5.69
CA GLY A 71 3.51 -23.32 -4.74
C GLY A 71 4.94 -23.07 -5.22
N GLU A 72 5.77 -24.10 -5.24
CA GLU A 72 7.17 -24.05 -5.69
C GLU A 72 7.36 -23.80 -7.20
N TYR A 73 6.31 -23.99 -7.98
CA TYR A 73 6.30 -23.73 -9.43
C TYR A 73 5.90 -22.30 -9.76
N SER A 74 5.59 -21.47 -8.77
CA SER A 74 5.24 -20.08 -9.02
C SER A 74 6.40 -19.34 -9.72
N PRO A 75 6.13 -18.64 -10.83
CA PRO A 75 7.12 -17.80 -11.46
C PRO A 75 7.35 -16.47 -10.71
N ALA A 76 6.47 -16.12 -9.76
CA ALA A 76 6.50 -14.83 -9.10
C ALA A 76 7.67 -14.73 -8.11
N ASP A 77 8.45 -13.66 -8.22
CA ASP A 77 9.53 -13.31 -7.31
C ASP A 77 9.08 -12.33 -6.23
N ILE A 78 8.12 -11.46 -6.56
CA ILE A 78 7.63 -10.42 -5.66
C ILE A 78 6.10 -10.40 -5.67
N LEU A 79 5.51 -10.25 -4.48
CA LEU A 79 4.12 -9.86 -4.29
C LEU A 79 4.06 -8.39 -3.86
N ILE A 80 3.40 -7.54 -4.66
CA ILE A 80 3.09 -6.15 -4.29
C ILE A 80 1.61 -6.00 -4.07
N THR A 81 1.20 -5.50 -2.92
CA THR A 81 -0.21 -5.25 -2.63
C THR A 81 -0.42 -3.99 -1.81
N VAL A 82 -1.65 -3.55 -1.73
CA VAL A 82 -2.07 -2.43 -0.87
C VAL A 82 -2.71 -2.97 0.39
N ASP A 83 -2.46 -2.31 1.51
CA ASP A 83 -2.86 -2.66 2.86
C ASP A 83 -1.99 -3.75 3.53
N ALA A 84 -1.43 -3.41 4.69
CA ALA A 84 -0.57 -4.30 5.48
C ALA A 84 -1.28 -5.61 5.86
N GLY A 85 -2.60 -5.56 6.08
CA GLY A 85 -3.39 -6.77 6.38
C GLY A 85 -3.30 -7.84 5.30
N ARG A 86 -3.18 -7.46 4.02
CA ARG A 86 -3.02 -8.42 2.92
C ARG A 86 -1.61 -9.01 2.84
N LEU A 87 -0.59 -8.23 3.16
CA LEU A 87 0.79 -8.73 3.26
C LEU A 87 0.91 -9.71 4.41
N GLU A 88 0.26 -9.43 5.53
CA GLU A 88 0.23 -10.32 6.68
C GLU A 88 -0.54 -11.62 6.37
N ILE A 89 -1.63 -11.57 5.60
CA ILE A 89 -2.30 -12.79 5.10
C ILE A 89 -1.33 -13.63 4.27
N ALA A 90 -0.55 -13.02 3.37
CA ALA A 90 0.43 -13.75 2.56
C ALA A 90 1.56 -14.34 3.43
N LYS A 91 2.05 -13.60 4.42
CA LYS A 91 3.03 -14.06 5.43
C LYS A 91 2.50 -15.27 6.20
N ASN A 92 1.30 -15.15 6.78
CA ASN A 92 0.69 -16.19 7.61
C ASN A 92 0.40 -17.49 6.83
N LYS A 93 0.22 -17.39 5.52
CA LYS A 93 0.10 -18.52 4.60
C LYS A 93 1.47 -19.12 4.20
N GLY A 94 2.57 -18.56 4.69
CA GLY A 94 3.92 -19.02 4.34
C GLY A 94 4.30 -18.77 2.88
N LEU A 95 3.73 -17.73 2.24
CA LEU A 95 3.96 -17.41 0.83
C LEU A 95 5.10 -16.42 0.60
N LEU A 96 5.65 -15.85 1.67
CA LEU A 96 6.76 -14.91 1.64
C LEU A 96 7.99 -15.51 2.33
N GLN A 97 9.17 -14.96 2.04
CA GLN A 97 10.41 -15.29 2.71
C GLN A 97 11.05 -14.03 3.31
N SER A 98 11.82 -14.23 4.37
CA SER A 98 12.57 -13.16 5.02
C SER A 98 13.69 -12.63 4.13
N VAL A 99 13.84 -11.30 4.15
CA VAL A 99 14.87 -10.55 3.45
C VAL A 99 15.64 -9.72 4.47
N SER A 100 16.95 -9.80 4.42
CA SER A 100 17.87 -8.92 5.14
C SER A 100 18.50 -7.94 4.14
N SER A 101 18.23 -6.66 4.29
CA SER A 101 18.79 -5.61 3.43
C SER A 101 19.03 -4.34 4.25
N LYS A 102 20.30 -3.94 4.38
CA LYS A 102 20.67 -2.70 5.05
C LYS A 102 20.02 -1.47 4.40
N THR A 103 19.84 -1.51 3.08
CA THR A 103 19.18 -0.44 2.30
C THR A 103 17.71 -0.32 2.71
N LEU A 104 16.98 -1.44 2.72
CA LEU A 104 15.56 -1.45 3.11
C LEU A 104 15.39 -1.08 4.58
N ASP A 105 16.27 -1.55 5.44
CA ASP A 105 16.25 -1.24 6.88
C ASP A 105 16.51 0.24 7.16
N SER A 106 17.33 0.89 6.35
CA SER A 106 17.60 2.33 6.43
C SER A 106 16.46 3.17 5.82
N ASN A 107 15.89 2.72 4.70
CA ASN A 107 14.92 3.50 3.93
C ASN A 107 13.49 3.40 4.47
N VAL A 108 13.15 2.27 5.11
CA VAL A 108 11.79 2.01 5.60
C VAL A 108 11.78 1.98 7.13
N PRO A 109 11.09 2.91 7.79
CA PRO A 109 10.99 2.94 9.25
C PRO A 109 10.50 1.61 9.85
N ALA A 110 11.03 1.24 11.01
CA ALA A 110 10.76 -0.06 11.65
C ALA A 110 9.27 -0.33 11.89
N HIS A 111 8.48 0.68 12.24
CA HIS A 111 7.04 0.56 12.45
C HIS A 111 6.24 0.38 11.14
N LEU A 112 6.85 0.65 9.98
CA LEU A 112 6.24 0.52 8.64
C LEU A 112 6.69 -0.73 7.88
N ARG A 113 7.34 -1.69 8.52
CA ARG A 113 7.77 -2.95 7.90
C ARG A 113 7.47 -4.13 8.80
N ASP A 114 7.50 -5.32 8.22
CA ASP A 114 7.38 -6.54 9.00
C ASP A 114 8.61 -6.77 9.89
N ARG A 115 8.40 -7.19 11.13
CA ARG A 115 9.48 -7.42 12.11
C ARG A 115 10.40 -8.56 11.72
N ASP A 116 9.89 -9.55 10.98
CA ASP A 116 10.64 -10.70 10.51
C ASP A 116 11.22 -10.50 9.11
N GLY A 117 11.12 -9.28 8.54
CA GLY A 117 11.64 -8.93 7.22
C GLY A 117 10.90 -9.57 6.05
N MET A 118 9.66 -10.03 6.24
CA MET A 118 8.88 -10.70 5.19
C MET A 118 8.33 -9.72 4.15
N TRP A 119 8.14 -8.44 4.52
CA TRP A 119 7.69 -7.40 3.61
C TRP A 119 8.08 -5.99 4.09
N TYR A 120 8.13 -5.05 3.14
CA TYR A 120 8.52 -3.67 3.34
C TYR A 120 7.50 -2.73 2.69
N SER A 121 7.25 -1.59 3.33
CA SER A 121 6.37 -0.56 2.78
C SER A 121 7.04 0.18 1.63
N LEU A 122 6.24 0.50 0.62
CA LEU A 122 6.63 1.32 -0.53
C LEU A 122 6.03 2.73 -0.49
N THR A 123 4.82 2.85 0.00
CA THR A 123 4.11 4.14 0.18
C THR A 123 3.19 4.03 1.38
N LYS A 124 2.78 5.16 1.95
CA LYS A 124 1.75 5.21 3.00
C LYS A 124 0.61 6.18 2.66
N ARG A 125 -0.54 5.98 3.28
CA ARG A 125 -1.71 6.85 3.20
C ARG A 125 -2.36 6.95 4.57
N ALA A 126 -2.94 8.09 4.86
CA ALA A 126 -3.76 8.27 6.04
C ALA A 126 -5.23 7.94 5.72
N ARG A 127 -5.95 7.42 6.72
CA ARG A 127 -7.39 7.25 6.66
C ARG A 127 -8.04 8.37 7.44
N VAL A 128 -8.61 9.32 6.74
CA VAL A 128 -9.04 10.61 7.27
C VAL A 128 -10.57 10.71 7.36
N ILE A 129 -11.04 11.68 8.14
CA ILE A 129 -12.42 12.13 8.05
C ILE A 129 -12.49 13.19 6.95
N VAL A 130 -13.34 12.95 5.95
CA VAL A 130 -13.68 13.91 4.90
C VAL A 130 -15.05 14.48 5.23
N TYR A 131 -15.18 15.78 5.20
CA TYR A 131 -16.40 16.47 5.62
C TYR A 131 -16.89 17.46 4.55
N ASN A 132 -18.18 17.70 4.49
CA ASN A 132 -18.77 18.72 3.65
C ASN A 132 -18.60 20.11 4.31
N LYS A 133 -17.87 21.01 3.66
CA LYS A 133 -17.54 22.35 4.18
C LYS A 133 -18.74 23.26 4.42
N ASP A 134 -19.86 23.01 3.73
CA ASP A 134 -21.08 23.81 3.87
C ASP A 134 -21.86 23.44 5.16
N ARG A 135 -21.55 22.28 5.81
CA ARG A 135 -22.34 21.74 6.94
C ARG A 135 -21.51 21.35 8.16
N VAL A 136 -20.21 21.16 8.01
CA VAL A 136 -19.31 20.75 9.09
C VAL A 136 -18.06 21.62 9.06
N THR A 137 -17.65 22.10 10.24
CA THR A 137 -16.40 22.81 10.45
C THR A 137 -15.38 21.95 11.19
N PRO A 138 -14.06 22.18 11.06
CA PRO A 138 -13.03 21.36 11.70
C PRO A 138 -13.15 21.22 13.21
N ASP A 139 -13.64 22.23 13.91
CA ASP A 139 -13.85 22.27 15.36
C ASP A 139 -14.96 21.31 15.85
N MET A 140 -15.85 20.88 14.94
CA MET A 140 -16.85 19.83 15.25
C MET A 140 -16.25 18.43 15.24
N LEU A 141 -15.03 18.24 14.71
CA LEU A 141 -14.36 16.96 14.52
C LEU A 141 -13.22 16.77 15.53
N SER A 142 -12.94 15.52 15.93
CA SER A 142 -11.88 15.24 16.91
C SER A 142 -11.18 13.90 16.64
N THR A 143 -11.76 12.79 17.02
CA THR A 143 -11.18 11.45 16.97
C THR A 143 -12.02 10.48 16.14
N TYR A 144 -11.50 9.28 15.89
CA TYR A 144 -12.34 8.20 15.33
C TYR A 144 -13.42 7.78 16.33
N GLU A 145 -13.11 7.83 17.62
CA GLU A 145 -14.04 7.48 18.72
C GLU A 145 -15.27 8.38 18.67
N ASP A 146 -15.07 9.65 18.40
CA ASP A 146 -16.14 10.65 18.28
C ASP A 146 -17.19 10.33 17.19
N LEU A 147 -16.84 9.50 16.20
CA LEU A 147 -17.78 9.07 15.17
C LEU A 147 -18.95 8.22 15.73
N ALA A 148 -18.81 7.66 16.94
CA ALA A 148 -19.86 6.94 17.63
C ALA A 148 -20.84 7.87 18.41
N ASP A 149 -20.51 9.16 18.56
CA ASP A 149 -21.35 10.13 19.26
C ASP A 149 -22.69 10.34 18.52
N PRO A 150 -23.84 10.36 19.23
CA PRO A 150 -25.16 10.62 18.65
C PRO A 150 -25.29 11.93 17.83
N LYS A 151 -24.43 12.93 18.03
CA LYS A 151 -24.40 14.15 17.21
C LYS A 151 -24.25 13.87 15.70
N TRP A 152 -23.65 12.71 15.36
CA TRP A 152 -23.45 12.24 13.99
C TRP A 152 -24.58 11.37 13.45
N LYS A 153 -25.71 11.26 14.14
CA LYS A 153 -26.87 10.45 13.69
C LYS A 153 -27.28 10.80 12.27
N ASN A 154 -27.33 9.79 11.38
CA ASN A 154 -27.65 9.91 9.96
C ASN A 154 -26.68 10.82 9.16
N LYS A 155 -25.44 10.97 9.63
CA LYS A 155 -24.47 11.89 9.00
C LYS A 155 -23.23 11.20 8.43
N ILE A 156 -23.01 9.91 8.71
CA ILE A 156 -21.79 9.21 8.33
C ILE A 156 -22.00 8.38 7.06
N ALA A 157 -21.12 8.57 6.07
CA ALA A 157 -21.01 7.74 4.88
C ALA A 157 -19.71 6.93 4.90
N VAL A 158 -19.84 5.59 4.78
CA VAL A 158 -18.70 4.66 4.82
C VAL A 158 -18.86 3.52 3.84
N ARG A 159 -17.77 2.81 3.57
CA ARG A 159 -17.75 1.56 2.82
C ARG A 159 -18.23 0.39 3.68
N SER A 160 -18.57 -0.73 3.02
CA SER A 160 -18.87 -2.01 3.68
C SER A 160 -17.69 -2.52 4.53
N SER A 161 -18.00 -3.30 5.57
CA SER A 161 -17.03 -4.04 6.39
C SER A 161 -16.17 -5.03 5.60
N ASN A 162 -16.62 -5.48 4.43
CA ASN A 162 -15.83 -6.33 3.53
C ASN A 162 -14.59 -5.63 2.96
N ASN A 163 -14.49 -4.31 3.14
CA ASN A 163 -13.35 -3.56 2.67
C ASN A 163 -12.19 -3.62 3.66
N ILE A 164 -11.02 -4.05 3.17
CA ILE A 164 -9.81 -4.21 3.99
C ILE A 164 -9.40 -2.91 4.72
N TYR A 165 -9.67 -1.72 4.15
CA TYR A 165 -9.29 -0.45 4.78
C TYR A 165 -10.10 -0.17 6.04
N ASN A 166 -11.39 -0.54 6.06
CA ASN A 166 -12.21 -0.48 7.27
C ASN A 166 -11.77 -1.53 8.29
N GLN A 167 -11.44 -2.75 7.83
CA GLN A 167 -10.94 -3.81 8.69
C GLN A 167 -9.63 -3.40 9.37
N SER A 168 -8.71 -2.78 8.64
CA SER A 168 -7.45 -2.28 9.19
C SER A 168 -7.66 -1.13 10.16
N LEU A 169 -8.59 -0.20 9.90
CA LEU A 169 -8.94 0.83 10.87
C LEU A 169 -9.51 0.22 12.15
N LEU A 170 -10.44 -0.73 12.05
CA LEU A 170 -10.99 -1.38 13.23
C LEU A 170 -9.94 -2.23 13.97
N ALA A 171 -9.01 -2.86 13.25
CA ALA A 171 -7.88 -3.55 13.87
C ALA A 171 -6.98 -2.59 14.67
N SER A 172 -6.74 -1.37 14.16
CA SER A 172 -6.04 -0.31 14.90
C SER A 172 -6.83 0.11 16.15
N MET A 173 -8.16 0.29 16.04
CA MET A 173 -9.02 0.60 17.18
C MET A 173 -8.95 -0.51 18.26
N ILE A 174 -8.99 -1.77 17.85
CA ILE A 174 -8.88 -2.91 18.78
C ILE A 174 -7.51 -2.93 19.47
N ALA A 175 -6.44 -2.60 18.77
CA ALA A 175 -5.09 -2.55 19.33
C ALA A 175 -4.95 -1.47 20.42
N HIS A 176 -5.59 -0.33 20.24
CA HIS A 176 -5.51 0.80 21.17
C HIS A 176 -6.54 0.72 22.31
N ASN A 177 -7.78 0.35 22.00
CA ASN A 177 -8.93 0.49 22.90
C ASN A 177 -9.44 -0.87 23.43
N GLY A 178 -8.93 -1.98 22.88
CA GLY A 178 -9.45 -3.31 23.19
C GLY A 178 -10.74 -3.66 22.41
N LYS A 179 -11.17 -4.91 22.57
CA LYS A 179 -12.26 -5.50 21.77
C LYS A 179 -13.64 -4.93 22.12
N GLU A 180 -13.89 -4.77 23.39
CA GLU A 180 -15.22 -4.35 23.90
C GLU A 180 -15.52 -2.91 23.52
N GLU A 181 -14.58 -2.00 23.76
CA GLU A 181 -14.68 -0.59 23.38
C GLU A 181 -14.81 -0.43 21.87
N SER A 182 -14.01 -1.19 21.09
CA SER A 182 -14.09 -1.15 19.64
C SER A 182 -15.40 -1.70 19.09
N LEU A 183 -16.02 -2.68 19.75
CA LEU A 183 -17.36 -3.17 19.40
C LEU A 183 -18.42 -2.11 19.72
N ALA A 184 -18.32 -1.44 20.88
CA ALA A 184 -19.22 -0.35 21.25
C ALA A 184 -19.12 0.80 20.23
N TRP A 185 -17.89 1.18 19.87
CA TRP A 185 -17.63 2.17 18.82
C TRP A 185 -18.27 1.78 17.49
N ALA A 186 -18.02 0.56 16.99
CA ALA A 186 -18.55 0.10 15.71
C ALA A 186 -20.10 0.11 15.70
N LYS A 187 -20.74 -0.28 16.80
CA LYS A 187 -22.20 -0.19 16.97
C LYS A 187 -22.71 1.25 16.97
N GLY A 188 -21.97 2.18 17.62
CA GLY A 188 -22.26 3.61 17.60
C GLY A 188 -22.19 4.19 16.18
N VAL A 189 -21.12 3.90 15.46
CA VAL A 189 -20.98 4.32 14.05
C VAL A 189 -22.12 3.77 13.19
N VAL A 190 -22.49 2.49 13.36
CA VAL A 190 -23.62 1.89 12.62
C VAL A 190 -24.93 2.64 12.85
N LYS A 191 -25.20 3.09 14.09
CA LYS A 191 -26.40 3.92 14.42
C LYS A 191 -26.36 5.29 13.76
N ASN A 192 -25.17 5.79 13.44
CA ASN A 192 -24.94 7.11 12.87
C ASN A 192 -24.84 7.12 11.33
N LEU A 193 -24.95 5.94 10.69
CA LEU A 193 -24.87 5.84 9.23
C LEU A 193 -26.02 6.57 8.54
N ALA A 194 -25.68 7.40 7.55
CA ALA A 194 -26.65 8.11 6.71
C ALA A 194 -27.33 7.18 5.69
N ARG A 195 -26.69 6.06 5.39
CA ARG A 195 -27.20 5.04 4.47
C ARG A 195 -26.52 3.70 4.73
N LYS A 196 -27.06 2.62 4.18
CA LYS A 196 -26.37 1.32 4.13
C LYS A 196 -24.98 1.48 3.46
N PRO A 197 -23.90 0.93 4.06
CA PRO A 197 -22.56 1.01 3.51
C PRO A 197 -22.47 0.45 2.08
N LYS A 198 -21.89 1.21 1.14
CA LYS A 198 -21.73 0.80 -0.26
C LYS A 198 -20.69 1.65 -0.99
N GLY A 199 -20.21 1.15 -2.13
CA GLY A 199 -19.29 1.88 -3.01
C GLY A 199 -17.85 1.93 -2.52
N ASN A 200 -17.02 2.72 -3.19
CA ASN A 200 -15.64 2.98 -2.84
C ASN A 200 -15.47 4.32 -2.08
N ASP A 201 -14.24 4.73 -1.75
CA ASP A 201 -14.01 5.97 -1.00
C ASP A 201 -14.48 7.22 -1.77
N SER A 202 -14.28 7.28 -3.10
CA SER A 202 -14.79 8.40 -3.91
C SER A 202 -16.33 8.49 -3.85
N ASP A 203 -17.03 7.35 -3.77
CA ASP A 203 -18.50 7.32 -3.66
C ASP A 203 -18.98 7.86 -2.31
N GLN A 204 -18.12 7.83 -1.26
CA GLN A 204 -18.44 8.46 0.01
C GLN A 204 -18.36 9.99 -0.09
N ALA A 205 -17.32 10.53 -0.75
CA ALA A 205 -17.23 11.97 -1.02
C ALA A 205 -18.42 12.47 -1.88
N LYS A 206 -18.78 11.71 -2.92
CA LYS A 206 -19.97 12.01 -3.74
C LYS A 206 -21.24 12.02 -2.91
N ALA A 207 -21.39 11.08 -1.99
CA ALA A 207 -22.57 10.98 -1.13
C ALA A 207 -22.72 12.19 -0.20
N ILE A 208 -21.68 12.59 0.53
CA ILE A 208 -21.76 13.72 1.45
C ILE A 208 -21.97 15.04 0.71
N VAL A 209 -21.45 15.23 -0.51
CA VAL A 209 -21.73 16.42 -1.32
C VAL A 209 -23.17 16.43 -1.85
N ALA A 210 -23.74 15.24 -2.14
CA ALA A 210 -25.12 15.09 -2.55
C ALA A 210 -26.14 15.17 -1.38
N GLY A 211 -25.68 15.45 -0.15
CA GLY A 211 -26.57 15.56 1.02
C GLY A 211 -26.88 14.21 1.70
N ILE A 212 -26.21 13.13 1.30
CA ILE A 212 -26.33 11.82 1.97
C ILE A 212 -25.22 11.72 3.03
N GLY A 213 -25.53 12.25 4.21
CA GLY A 213 -24.57 12.44 5.29
C GLY A 213 -23.73 13.71 5.13
N ASP A 214 -22.91 13.99 6.13
CA ASP A 214 -22.09 15.19 6.24
C ASP A 214 -20.60 14.87 6.30
N ILE A 215 -20.23 13.68 6.80
CA ILE A 215 -18.86 13.21 6.95
C ILE A 215 -18.68 11.81 6.37
N ALA A 216 -17.44 11.50 5.98
CA ALA A 216 -17.05 10.21 5.43
C ALA A 216 -15.66 9.81 5.93
N VAL A 217 -15.39 8.49 6.02
CA VAL A 217 -14.05 7.96 6.31
C VAL A 217 -13.43 7.46 5.01
N MET A 218 -12.29 8.04 4.62
CA MET A 218 -11.65 7.83 3.33
C MET A 218 -10.13 7.77 3.45
N ASN A 219 -9.47 7.14 2.48
CA ASN A 219 -8.02 7.25 2.32
C ASN A 219 -7.65 8.54 1.54
N THR A 220 -6.60 9.21 1.97
CA THR A 220 -6.15 10.50 1.43
C THR A 220 -5.93 10.51 -0.08
N TYR A 221 -5.34 9.46 -0.65
CA TYR A 221 -5.03 9.41 -2.09
C TYR A 221 -6.27 9.45 -3.00
N TYR A 222 -7.46 9.07 -2.52
CA TYR A 222 -8.70 9.23 -3.29
C TYR A 222 -9.02 10.70 -3.51
N ILE A 223 -8.79 11.53 -2.50
CA ILE A 223 -8.99 12.98 -2.59
C ILE A 223 -8.01 13.55 -3.61
N GLY A 224 -6.73 13.17 -3.52
CA GLY A 224 -5.72 13.59 -4.49
C GLY A 224 -6.07 13.22 -5.94
N ARG A 225 -6.55 12.00 -6.16
CA ARG A 225 -6.99 11.54 -7.48
C ARG A 225 -8.19 12.32 -8.01
N MET A 226 -9.21 12.54 -7.17
CA MET A 226 -10.39 13.31 -7.55
C MET A 226 -10.04 14.78 -7.83
N SER A 227 -9.11 15.37 -7.08
CA SER A 227 -8.62 16.74 -7.31
C SER A 227 -7.97 16.91 -8.69
N ASN A 228 -7.33 15.85 -9.18
CA ASN A 228 -6.63 15.85 -10.47
C ASN A 228 -7.38 15.05 -11.55
N SER A 229 -8.65 14.75 -11.31
CA SER A 229 -9.51 14.08 -12.27
C SER A 229 -9.80 14.97 -13.48
N LYS A 230 -9.90 14.36 -14.65
CA LYS A 230 -10.39 15.04 -15.86
C LYS A 230 -11.92 15.22 -15.86
N ASP A 231 -12.62 14.56 -14.94
CA ASP A 231 -14.07 14.68 -14.78
C ASP A 231 -14.41 15.96 -13.99
N PRO A 232 -15.07 16.95 -14.61
CA PRO A 232 -15.46 18.20 -13.93
C PRO A 232 -16.38 17.96 -12.73
N ALA A 233 -17.16 16.85 -12.73
CA ALA A 233 -18.03 16.52 -11.61
C ALA A 233 -17.21 16.14 -10.37
N GLU A 234 -16.13 15.38 -10.52
CA GLU A 234 -15.24 15.04 -9.41
C GLU A 234 -14.52 16.27 -8.86
N GLN A 235 -14.08 17.18 -9.73
CA GLN A 235 -13.48 18.46 -9.31
C GLN A 235 -14.44 19.34 -8.52
N LYS A 236 -15.73 19.41 -8.91
CA LYS A 236 -16.77 20.12 -8.15
C LYS A 236 -16.97 19.54 -6.77
N ILE A 237 -16.94 18.21 -6.65
CA ILE A 237 -17.08 17.52 -5.36
C ILE A 237 -15.93 17.88 -4.44
N ILE A 238 -14.68 17.81 -4.92
CA ILE A 238 -13.49 18.09 -4.11
C ILE A 238 -13.44 19.51 -3.58
N LYS A 239 -13.93 20.49 -4.32
CA LYS A 239 -14.03 21.89 -3.85
C LYS A 239 -14.95 22.04 -2.62
N LYS A 240 -15.94 21.17 -2.47
CA LYS A 240 -16.92 21.18 -1.37
C LYS A 240 -16.52 20.36 -0.15
N VAL A 241 -15.44 19.58 -0.22
CA VAL A 241 -15.02 18.76 0.91
C VAL A 241 -13.73 19.26 1.55
N GLY A 242 -13.63 19.04 2.86
CA GLY A 242 -12.41 19.25 3.65
C GLY A 242 -11.83 17.93 4.10
N VAL A 243 -10.54 17.94 4.48
CA VAL A 243 -9.80 16.82 5.03
C VAL A 243 -9.51 17.11 6.49
N PHE A 244 -9.81 16.17 7.37
CA PHE A 244 -9.50 16.24 8.79
C PHE A 244 -8.72 15.00 9.24
N PHE A 245 -7.60 15.21 9.89
CA PHE A 245 -6.77 14.14 10.47
C PHE A 245 -7.22 13.91 11.92
N PRO A 246 -7.91 12.80 12.23
CA PRO A 246 -8.39 12.56 13.58
C PRO A 246 -7.27 12.14 14.56
N ASN A 247 -7.57 12.16 15.86
CA ASN A 247 -6.69 11.71 16.95
C ASN A 247 -5.36 12.50 17.07
N GLN A 248 -5.33 13.77 16.70
CA GLN A 248 -4.09 14.56 16.76
C GLN A 248 -3.66 14.91 18.18
N GLY A 249 -4.58 14.93 19.13
CA GLY A 249 -4.31 15.15 20.57
C GLY A 249 -3.84 13.90 21.32
N ASP A 250 -3.92 12.72 20.70
CA ASP A 250 -3.58 11.44 21.33
C ASP A 250 -2.62 10.59 20.47
N ARG A 251 -3.04 9.41 19.99
CA ARG A 251 -2.18 8.44 19.26
C ARG A 251 -1.81 8.85 17.83
N GLY A 252 -2.52 9.79 17.24
CA GLY A 252 -2.33 10.17 15.83
C GLY A 252 -3.30 9.46 14.88
N THR A 253 -3.29 9.93 13.63
CA THR A 253 -4.17 9.40 12.58
C THR A 253 -3.70 8.02 12.10
N HIS A 254 -4.64 7.08 11.95
CA HIS A 254 -4.36 5.77 11.36
C HIS A 254 -3.74 5.90 9.96
N VAL A 255 -2.60 5.26 9.77
CA VAL A 255 -1.92 5.12 8.49
C VAL A 255 -1.90 3.67 8.05
N ASN A 256 -1.82 3.45 6.75
CA ASN A 256 -1.64 2.14 6.16
C ASN A 256 -0.76 2.25 4.91
N ILE A 257 -0.33 1.12 4.34
CA ILE A 257 0.75 1.08 3.36
C ILE A 257 0.37 0.37 2.05
N SER A 258 1.10 0.67 0.98
CA SER A 258 1.36 -0.30 -0.07
C SER A 258 2.74 -0.89 0.18
N GLY A 259 2.90 -2.19 0.00
CA GLY A 259 4.18 -2.84 0.31
C GLY A 259 4.47 -4.03 -0.60
N ALA A 260 5.69 -4.52 -0.49
CA ALA A 260 6.26 -5.61 -1.27
C ALA A 260 6.93 -6.65 -0.37
N GLY A 261 6.75 -7.92 -0.72
CA GLY A 261 7.48 -9.04 -0.11
C GLY A 261 8.03 -9.97 -1.18
N VAL A 262 9.19 -10.56 -0.93
CA VAL A 262 9.77 -11.60 -1.80
C VAL A 262 9.01 -12.89 -1.57
N THR A 263 8.57 -13.55 -2.64
CA THR A 263 7.82 -14.81 -2.54
C THR A 263 8.70 -15.94 -2.04
N LYS A 264 8.10 -16.92 -1.36
CA LYS A 264 8.81 -18.03 -0.74
C LYS A 264 9.72 -18.80 -1.70
N TYR A 265 9.25 -19.00 -2.91
CA TYR A 265 9.93 -19.81 -3.93
C TYR A 265 10.52 -18.97 -5.07
N SER A 266 10.80 -17.68 -4.80
CA SER A 266 11.45 -16.79 -5.78
C SER A 266 12.73 -17.42 -6.33
N LYS A 267 12.81 -17.50 -7.66
CA LYS A 267 13.99 -17.99 -8.39
C LYS A 267 15.00 -16.87 -8.64
N ASN A 268 14.56 -15.62 -8.56
CA ASN A 268 15.37 -14.42 -8.79
C ASN A 268 15.42 -13.52 -7.54
N LYS A 269 15.67 -14.15 -6.36
CA LYS A 269 15.63 -13.46 -5.06
C LYS A 269 16.48 -12.18 -5.01
N GLU A 270 17.70 -12.21 -5.53
CA GLU A 270 18.60 -11.04 -5.51
C GLU A 270 18.05 -9.90 -6.37
N ASN A 271 17.50 -10.21 -7.55
CA ASN A 271 16.85 -9.22 -8.41
C ASN A 271 15.58 -8.65 -7.77
N ALA A 272 14.84 -9.51 -7.05
CA ALA A 272 13.67 -9.10 -6.30
C ALA A 272 14.03 -8.10 -5.20
N ILE A 273 15.08 -8.37 -4.44
CA ILE A 273 15.58 -7.46 -3.40
C ILE A 273 16.02 -6.14 -4.03
N LYS A 274 16.84 -6.16 -5.08
CA LYS A 274 17.29 -4.96 -5.81
C LYS A 274 16.11 -4.11 -6.31
N TYR A 275 15.04 -4.76 -6.78
CA TYR A 275 13.86 -4.03 -7.24
C TYR A 275 13.11 -3.37 -6.08
N ILE A 276 12.94 -4.05 -4.93
CA ILE A 276 12.29 -3.45 -3.75
C ILE A 276 13.17 -2.32 -3.18
N GLU A 277 14.49 -2.48 -3.15
CA GLU A 277 15.44 -1.43 -2.76
C GLU A 277 15.32 -0.19 -3.67
N PHE A 278 15.28 -0.40 -4.99
CA PHE A 278 15.04 0.69 -5.95
C PHE A 278 13.70 1.41 -5.67
N LEU A 279 12.63 0.67 -5.43
CA LEU A 279 11.32 1.25 -5.11
C LEU A 279 11.32 2.04 -3.79
N SER A 280 12.25 1.75 -2.87
CA SER A 280 12.47 2.49 -1.63
C SER A 280 13.44 3.68 -1.77
N SER A 281 14.10 3.84 -2.91
CA SER A 281 15.07 4.90 -3.16
C SER A 281 14.43 6.29 -3.20
N LYS A 282 15.22 7.34 -2.95
CA LYS A 282 14.76 8.73 -3.01
C LYS A 282 14.08 9.06 -4.35
N GLU A 283 14.66 8.57 -5.46
CA GLU A 283 14.15 8.80 -6.81
C GLU A 283 12.74 8.19 -6.98
N ALA A 284 12.56 6.92 -6.63
CA ALA A 284 11.27 6.23 -6.74
C ALA A 284 10.23 6.80 -5.76
N GLN A 285 10.64 7.11 -4.53
CA GLN A 285 9.78 7.70 -3.50
C GLN A 285 9.27 9.09 -3.90
N THR A 286 10.12 9.91 -4.53
CA THR A 286 9.69 11.22 -5.08
C THR A 286 8.63 11.04 -6.17
N ILE A 287 8.82 10.07 -7.08
CA ILE A 287 7.84 9.79 -8.13
C ILE A 287 6.50 9.31 -7.54
N TYR A 288 6.53 8.42 -6.55
CA TYR A 288 5.31 7.98 -5.85
C TYR A 288 4.58 9.14 -5.17
N ALA A 289 5.30 9.97 -4.44
CA ALA A 289 4.73 11.11 -3.72
C ALA A 289 4.04 12.11 -4.66
N GLN A 290 4.69 12.42 -5.80
CA GLN A 290 4.18 13.44 -6.73
C GLN A 290 2.99 12.95 -7.58
N ALA A 291 2.99 11.68 -7.99
CA ALA A 291 2.03 11.22 -8.98
C ALA A 291 0.88 10.37 -8.41
N ASN A 292 1.05 9.78 -7.23
CA ASN A 292 0.02 8.92 -6.64
C ASN A 292 -0.72 9.58 -5.48
N TYR A 293 -0.28 10.77 -5.04
CA TYR A 293 -0.85 11.48 -3.86
C TYR A 293 -0.79 10.63 -2.58
N GLU A 294 0.22 9.77 -2.49
CA GLU A 294 0.55 8.98 -1.31
C GLU A 294 1.72 9.64 -0.56
N TYR A 295 1.84 9.35 0.72
CA TYR A 295 2.98 9.81 1.51
C TYR A 295 4.18 8.88 1.26
N PRO A 296 5.40 9.42 1.08
CA PRO A 296 6.61 8.61 1.00
C PRO A 296 6.90 7.93 2.34
N VAL A 297 7.58 6.79 2.30
CA VAL A 297 8.07 6.10 3.50
C VAL A 297 9.49 6.53 3.85
N LEU A 298 10.28 6.92 2.85
CA LEU A 298 11.65 7.38 3.04
C LEU A 298 11.66 8.78 3.66
N LYS A 299 12.35 8.92 4.79
CA LYS A 299 12.53 10.20 5.46
C LYS A 299 13.25 11.21 4.55
N GLY A 300 12.80 12.46 4.55
CA GLY A 300 13.38 13.55 3.75
C GLY A 300 12.91 13.59 2.30
N VAL A 301 11.93 12.76 1.91
CA VAL A 301 11.17 12.92 0.68
C VAL A 301 9.85 13.61 1.01
N GLU A 302 9.56 14.70 0.30
CA GLU A 302 8.36 15.49 0.54
C GLU A 302 7.16 14.94 -0.25
N PRO A 303 5.95 14.96 0.34
CA PRO A 303 4.73 14.71 -0.39
C PRO A 303 4.49 15.78 -1.49
N SER A 304 3.53 15.53 -2.40
CA SER A 304 3.15 16.54 -3.40
C SER A 304 2.56 17.80 -2.73
N GLU A 305 2.63 18.93 -3.42
CA GLU A 305 2.07 20.20 -2.92
C GLU A 305 0.58 20.06 -2.55
N LEU A 306 -0.19 19.30 -3.33
CA LEU A 306 -1.59 19.01 -2.99
C LEU A 306 -1.71 18.27 -1.64
N VAL A 307 -0.86 17.26 -1.40
CA VAL A 307 -0.89 16.51 -0.15
C VAL A 307 -0.43 17.36 1.03
N LYS A 308 0.58 18.23 0.82
CA LYS A 308 1.02 19.22 1.81
C LYS A 308 -0.07 20.23 2.15
N SER A 309 -0.91 20.61 1.17
CA SER A 309 -1.99 21.59 1.40
C SER A 309 -3.06 21.12 2.38
N TRP A 310 -3.12 19.82 2.68
CA TRP A 310 -4.00 19.27 3.74
C TRP A 310 -3.44 19.44 5.15
N GLY A 311 -2.21 19.94 5.28
CA GLY A 311 -1.52 20.14 6.55
C GLY A 311 -0.65 18.95 6.96
N SER A 312 0.19 19.20 7.96
CA SER A 312 0.94 18.14 8.65
C SER A 312 0.05 17.43 9.66
N PHE A 313 0.36 16.18 9.96
CA PHE A 313 -0.35 15.40 10.96
C PHE A 313 0.58 14.46 11.71
N LYS A 314 0.21 14.15 12.94
CA LYS A 314 0.80 13.08 13.73
C LYS A 314 0.21 11.76 13.23
N GLU A 315 1.08 10.87 12.76
CA GLU A 315 0.68 9.51 12.38
C GLU A 315 0.67 8.57 13.59
N ASP A 316 -0.24 7.62 13.59
CA ASP A 316 -0.24 6.53 14.57
C ASP A 316 1.00 5.67 14.35
N SER A 317 1.80 5.51 15.41
CA SER A 317 3.05 4.72 15.42
C SER A 317 2.83 3.24 15.72
N LEU A 318 1.58 2.76 15.73
CA LEU A 318 1.28 1.34 15.91
C LEU A 318 2.06 0.51 14.87
N PRO A 319 2.83 -0.53 15.30
CA PRO A 319 3.49 -1.42 14.35
C PRO A 319 2.50 -1.96 13.33
N ILE A 320 2.76 -1.70 12.06
CA ILE A 320 1.79 -1.87 10.98
C ILE A 320 1.37 -3.35 10.76
N ASP A 321 2.21 -4.30 11.14
CA ASP A 321 1.91 -5.74 11.13
C ASP A 321 0.75 -6.11 12.08
N THR A 322 0.53 -5.31 13.13
CA THR A 322 -0.58 -5.48 14.09
C THR A 322 -1.94 -5.44 13.38
N LEU A 323 -2.08 -4.65 12.32
CA LEU A 323 -3.32 -4.55 11.55
C LEU A 323 -3.72 -5.89 10.93
N GLY A 324 -2.75 -6.63 10.43
CA GLY A 324 -3.00 -7.97 9.88
C GLY A 324 -3.25 -9.02 10.96
N LYS A 325 -2.51 -8.96 12.06
CA LYS A 325 -2.68 -9.89 13.20
C LYS A 325 -4.08 -9.80 13.81
N LEU A 326 -4.66 -8.59 13.86
CA LEU A 326 -5.99 -8.34 14.40
C LEU A 326 -7.12 -8.35 13.33
N ASN A 327 -6.82 -8.63 12.06
CA ASN A 327 -7.80 -8.57 10.98
C ASN A 327 -8.99 -9.51 11.22
N SER A 328 -8.75 -10.76 11.62
CA SER A 328 -9.82 -11.73 11.91
C SER A 328 -10.76 -11.25 13.03
N GLU A 329 -10.19 -10.62 14.07
CA GLU A 329 -10.98 -10.07 15.17
C GLU A 329 -11.79 -8.84 14.69
N ALA A 330 -11.19 -7.99 13.87
CA ALA A 330 -11.90 -6.85 13.29
C ALA A 330 -13.10 -7.27 12.44
N VAL A 331 -12.96 -8.33 11.63
CA VAL A 331 -14.08 -8.89 10.84
C VAL A 331 -15.21 -9.38 11.76
N LYS A 332 -14.90 -10.17 12.80
CA LYS A 332 -15.88 -10.64 13.77
C LYS A 332 -16.58 -9.49 14.51
N THR A 333 -15.82 -8.43 14.82
CA THR A 333 -16.35 -7.25 15.50
C THR A 333 -17.33 -6.49 14.61
N PHE A 334 -17.02 -6.34 13.32
CA PHE A 334 -17.95 -5.75 12.34
C PHE A 334 -19.24 -6.55 12.19
N ASP A 335 -19.16 -7.88 12.15
CA ASP A 335 -20.33 -8.74 12.07
C ASP A 335 -21.24 -8.56 13.28
N LYS A 336 -20.66 -8.56 14.51
CA LYS A 336 -21.37 -8.31 15.76
C LYS A 336 -21.98 -6.90 15.85
N ALA A 337 -21.33 -5.91 15.22
CA ALA A 337 -21.82 -4.54 15.19
C ALA A 337 -22.93 -4.32 14.13
N GLY A 338 -23.12 -5.23 13.19
CA GLY A 338 -24.06 -5.08 12.09
C GLY A 338 -23.58 -4.13 10.98
N TRP A 339 -22.29 -3.86 10.91
CA TRP A 339 -21.72 -3.05 9.83
C TRP A 339 -21.52 -3.93 8.59
N ARG A 340 -22.41 -3.78 7.59
CA ARG A 340 -22.46 -4.64 6.40
C ARG A 340 -22.43 -3.85 5.10
#